data_fcbfaab62e11442ffa3c4e6141666042
#
_entry.id   fcbfaab62e11442ffa3c4e6141666042
#
_cell.length_a   1.000
_cell.length_b   1.000
_cell.length_c   1.000
_cell.angle_alpha   90.00
_cell.angle_beta   90.00
_cell.angle_gamma   90.00
#
_symmetry.space_group_name_H-M   'P 1'
#
loop_
_entity.id
_entity.type
_entity.pdbx_description
1 polymer ?
#
loop_
_entity_poly.entity_id
_entity_poly.type
_entity_poly.pdbx_seq_one_letter_code
_entity_poly.pdbx_strand_id
1 'polypeptide(L)'
;MEPTGREERSDLAGMRAYAEELRGRFEKLATEGPKLQERARAVQVTEKSPNGLISATVGSRGELIRLDLDPRIYRQPDSRELADTITDTIKAAGVKAQEQVLEVFEPLVPREEMQLHMDGNVEGVLERMTDQMLGKG
;
A
#
# COMPACT_ATOMS: atom_id res chain seq x y z
N MET A 1 19.03 -43.95 23.58
CA MET A 1 19.23 -44.30 22.16
C MET A 1 19.42 -43.01 21.36
N GLU A 2 20.50 -42.88 20.70
CA GLU A 2 20.78 -41.70 19.93
C GLU A 2 19.95 -41.71 18.65
N PRO A 3 19.48 -40.53 18.19
CA PRO A 3 18.80 -40.43 16.89
C PRO A 3 19.75 -40.90 15.80
N THR A 4 19.20 -41.60 14.84
CA THR A 4 19.97 -42.05 13.70
C THR A 4 20.48 -40.83 12.92
N GLY A 5 21.69 -40.86 12.40
CA GLY A 5 22.24 -39.75 11.60
C GLY A 5 21.38 -39.35 10.41
N ARG A 6 20.45 -40.22 10.02
CA ARG A 6 19.46 -39.99 8.96
C ARG A 6 18.39 -38.96 9.39
N GLU A 7 17.89 -39.04 10.62
CA GLU A 7 16.92 -38.08 11.15
C GLU A 7 17.55 -36.70 11.34
N GLU A 8 18.76 -36.67 11.89
CA GLU A 8 19.51 -35.42 12.05
C GLU A 8 19.79 -34.73 10.71
N ARG A 9 20.15 -35.50 9.70
CA ARG A 9 20.38 -34.97 8.34
C ARG A 9 19.12 -34.44 7.71
N SER A 10 17.98 -35.11 7.92
CA SER A 10 16.68 -34.67 7.43
C SER A 10 16.27 -33.37 8.08
N ASP A 11 16.43 -33.24 9.40
CA ASP A 11 16.14 -32.01 10.13
C ASP A 11 17.04 -30.87 9.74
N LEU A 12 18.33 -31.12 9.57
CA LEU A 12 19.29 -30.12 9.11
C LEU A 12 19.00 -29.65 7.68
N ALA A 13 18.63 -30.58 6.78
CA ALA A 13 18.28 -30.24 5.43
C ALA A 13 17.01 -29.38 5.36
N GLY A 14 16.00 -29.71 6.19
CA GLY A 14 14.79 -28.91 6.32
C GLY A 14 15.06 -27.53 6.89
N MET A 15 15.92 -27.44 7.89
CA MET A 15 16.30 -26.16 8.48
C MET A 15 17.07 -25.29 7.50
N ARG A 16 17.97 -25.88 6.70
CA ARG A 16 18.71 -25.15 5.66
C ARG A 16 17.78 -24.64 4.57
N ALA A 17 16.87 -25.47 4.13
CA ALA A 17 15.88 -25.08 3.12
C ALA A 17 15.02 -23.92 3.59
N TYR A 18 14.58 -23.98 4.86
CA TYR A 18 13.80 -22.90 5.48
C TYR A 18 14.62 -21.63 5.60
N ALA A 19 15.87 -21.74 6.07
CA ALA A 19 16.77 -20.59 6.20
C ALA A 19 17.04 -19.93 4.83
N GLU A 20 17.21 -20.73 3.78
CA GLU A 20 17.41 -20.21 2.43
C GLU A 20 16.16 -19.52 1.89
N GLU A 21 14.98 -20.07 2.17
CA GLU A 21 13.71 -19.44 1.81
C GLU A 21 13.56 -18.08 2.50
N LEU A 22 13.85 -18.01 3.78
CA LEU A 22 13.83 -16.75 4.54
C LEU A 22 14.83 -15.74 4.00
N ARG A 23 16.05 -16.21 3.69
CA ARG A 23 17.07 -15.35 3.10
C ARG A 23 16.62 -14.79 1.76
N GLY A 24 16.05 -15.63 0.91
CA GLY A 24 15.52 -15.20 -0.39
C GLY A 24 14.44 -14.15 -0.27
N ARG A 25 13.52 -14.33 0.67
CA ARG A 25 12.48 -13.33 0.96
C ARG A 25 13.08 -12.03 1.48
N PHE A 26 14.04 -12.13 2.37
CA PHE A 26 14.73 -10.96 2.92
C PHE A 26 15.49 -10.19 1.83
N GLU A 27 16.25 -10.90 0.99
CA GLU A 27 16.98 -10.28 -0.11
C GLU A 27 16.04 -9.60 -1.08
N LYS A 28 14.91 -10.23 -1.40
CA LYS A 28 13.90 -9.65 -2.25
C LYS A 28 13.30 -8.40 -1.63
N LEU A 29 12.96 -8.45 -0.35
CA LEU A 29 12.44 -7.29 0.37
C LEU A 29 13.48 -6.17 0.43
N ALA A 30 14.74 -6.49 0.70
CA ALA A 30 15.81 -5.51 0.79
C ALA A 30 16.11 -4.85 -0.56
N THR A 31 16.00 -5.60 -1.65
CA THR A 31 16.29 -5.12 -3.01
C THR A 31 15.09 -4.43 -3.64
N GLU A 32 13.91 -5.04 -3.54
CA GLU A 32 12.69 -4.55 -4.19
C GLU A 32 11.92 -3.56 -3.35
N GLY A 33 11.96 -3.71 -2.02
CA GLY A 33 11.21 -2.88 -1.10
C GLY A 33 11.42 -1.39 -1.31
N PRO A 34 12.67 -0.88 -1.34
CA PRO A 34 12.92 0.54 -1.55
C PRO A 34 12.40 1.06 -2.89
N LYS A 35 12.49 0.26 -3.93
CA LYS A 35 11.98 0.63 -5.27
C LYS A 35 10.46 0.73 -5.26
N LEU A 36 9.79 -0.22 -4.62
CA LEU A 36 8.35 -0.22 -4.50
C LEU A 36 7.86 0.91 -3.60
N GLN A 37 8.58 1.20 -2.54
CA GLN A 37 8.30 2.33 -1.66
C GLN A 37 8.31 3.65 -2.43
N GLU A 38 9.33 3.85 -3.26
CA GLU A 38 9.44 5.05 -4.09
C GLU A 38 8.32 5.14 -5.10
N ARG A 39 7.98 4.03 -5.75
CA ARG A 39 6.83 3.98 -6.65
C ARG A 39 5.51 4.28 -5.93
N ALA A 40 5.34 3.75 -4.73
CA ALA A 40 4.15 4.01 -3.92
C ALA A 40 4.04 5.49 -3.55
N ARG A 41 5.14 6.13 -3.18
CA ARG A 41 5.16 7.57 -2.88
C ARG A 41 4.82 8.43 -4.08
N ALA A 42 5.10 7.96 -5.27
CA ALA A 42 4.82 8.67 -6.52
C ALA A 42 3.38 8.51 -7.00
N VAL A 43 2.58 7.70 -6.33
CA VAL A 43 1.18 7.50 -6.70
C VAL A 43 0.41 8.81 -6.60
N GLN A 44 -0.28 9.16 -7.68
CA GLN A 44 -1.18 10.29 -7.75
C GLN A 44 -2.43 9.87 -8.50
N VAL A 45 -3.58 10.25 -8.00
CA VAL A 45 -4.87 9.93 -8.60
C VAL A 45 -5.67 11.19 -8.79
N THR A 46 -6.21 11.37 -9.98
CA THR A 46 -7.16 12.44 -10.27
C THR A 46 -8.54 11.84 -10.46
N GLU A 47 -9.50 12.34 -9.71
CA GLU A 47 -10.90 11.94 -9.78
C GLU A 47 -11.76 13.14 -10.14
N LYS A 48 -12.80 12.89 -10.96
CA LYS A 48 -13.79 13.91 -11.29
C LYS A 48 -15.10 13.65 -10.58
N SER A 49 -15.78 14.72 -10.20
CA SER A 49 -17.15 14.61 -9.69
C SER A 49 -18.10 14.06 -10.75
N PRO A 50 -19.28 13.51 -10.35
CA PRO A 50 -20.27 13.00 -11.31
C PRO A 50 -20.72 14.04 -12.33
N ASN A 51 -20.82 15.31 -11.93
CA ASN A 51 -21.19 16.39 -12.86
C ASN A 51 -20.01 16.90 -13.72
N GLY A 52 -18.79 16.38 -13.50
CA GLY A 52 -17.61 16.77 -14.26
C GLY A 52 -17.02 18.14 -13.95
N LEU A 53 -17.58 18.87 -13.00
CA LEU A 53 -17.18 20.25 -12.74
C LEU A 53 -16.02 20.38 -11.74
N ILE A 54 -15.75 19.30 -11.00
CA ILE A 54 -14.73 19.28 -9.96
C ILE A 54 -13.74 18.15 -10.26
N SER A 55 -12.46 18.46 -10.22
CA SER A 55 -11.39 17.46 -10.31
C SER A 55 -10.49 17.59 -9.10
N ALA A 56 -10.23 16.49 -8.41
CA ALA A 56 -9.32 16.46 -7.28
C ALA A 56 -8.16 15.51 -7.57
N THR A 57 -6.95 15.96 -7.37
CA THR A 57 -5.75 15.14 -7.46
C THR A 57 -5.19 14.94 -6.07
N VAL A 58 -5.00 13.69 -5.69
CA VAL A 58 -4.46 13.32 -4.37
C VAL A 58 -3.20 12.49 -4.53
N GLY A 59 -2.36 12.51 -3.51
CA GLY A 59 -1.15 11.72 -3.45
C GLY A 59 -1.36 10.36 -2.79
N SER A 60 -0.25 9.68 -2.55
CA SER A 60 -0.24 8.31 -2.00
C SER A 60 -0.90 8.15 -0.65
N ARG A 61 -0.95 9.21 0.14
CA ARG A 61 -1.57 9.21 1.47
C ARG A 61 -2.98 9.79 1.47
N GLY A 62 -3.54 10.06 0.28
CA GLY A 62 -4.83 10.70 0.15
C GLY A 62 -4.78 12.22 0.35
N GLU A 63 -3.60 12.80 0.49
CA GLU A 63 -3.43 14.25 0.63
C GLU A 63 -3.80 14.97 -0.66
N LEU A 64 -4.54 16.06 -0.52
CA LEU A 64 -4.94 16.86 -1.66
C LEU A 64 -3.74 17.61 -2.24
N ILE A 65 -3.43 17.35 -3.51
CA ILE A 65 -2.34 18.02 -4.23
C ILE A 65 -2.90 19.18 -5.05
N ARG A 66 -4.02 18.95 -5.71
CA ARG A 66 -4.61 19.94 -6.60
C ARG A 66 -6.13 19.80 -6.63
N LEU A 67 -6.80 20.92 -6.67
CA LEU A 67 -8.24 20.99 -6.85
C LEU A 67 -8.54 21.90 -8.03
N ASP A 68 -9.25 21.39 -9.01
CA ASP A 68 -9.67 22.17 -10.19
C ASP A 68 -11.19 22.30 -10.17
N LEU A 69 -11.66 23.52 -10.29
CA LEU A 69 -13.08 23.85 -10.33
C LEU A 69 -13.42 24.47 -11.69
N ASP A 70 -14.42 23.90 -12.37
CA ASP A 70 -14.92 24.48 -13.62
C ASP A 70 -15.69 25.76 -13.26
N PRO A 71 -15.52 26.86 -14.02
CA PRO A 71 -16.26 28.10 -13.75
C PRO A 71 -17.78 27.95 -13.74
N ARG A 72 -18.32 26.93 -14.35
CA ARG A 72 -19.77 26.64 -14.34
C ARG A 72 -20.33 26.34 -12.96
N ILE A 73 -19.46 26.07 -11.96
CA ILE A 73 -19.90 25.92 -10.56
C ILE A 73 -20.66 27.14 -10.06
N TYR A 74 -20.32 28.33 -10.57
CA TYR A 74 -20.95 29.59 -10.17
C TYR A 74 -22.37 29.77 -10.69
N ARG A 75 -22.83 28.92 -11.60
CA ARG A 75 -24.20 28.95 -12.12
C ARG A 75 -25.23 28.43 -11.16
N GLN A 76 -24.78 27.63 -10.19
CA GLN A 76 -25.63 27.08 -9.13
C GLN A 76 -25.00 27.46 -7.78
N PRO A 77 -25.47 28.57 -7.19
CA PRO A 77 -24.84 29.08 -5.95
C PRO A 77 -25.30 28.35 -4.69
N ASP A 78 -25.21 27.01 -4.68
CA ASP A 78 -25.44 26.20 -3.50
C ASP A 78 -24.09 25.79 -2.91
N SER A 79 -23.63 26.56 -1.93
CA SER A 79 -22.34 26.34 -1.31
C SER A 79 -22.25 25.02 -0.55
N ARG A 80 -23.36 24.54 0.00
CA ARG A 80 -23.39 23.27 0.73
C ARG A 80 -23.22 22.10 -0.24
N GLU A 81 -23.96 22.10 -1.32
CA GLU A 81 -23.83 21.08 -2.36
C GLU A 81 -22.42 21.06 -2.96
N LEU A 82 -21.86 22.24 -3.22
CA LEU A 82 -20.51 22.36 -3.74
C LEU A 82 -19.49 21.77 -2.76
N ALA A 83 -19.59 22.12 -1.49
CA ALA A 83 -18.70 21.61 -0.45
C ALA A 83 -18.79 20.08 -0.32
N ASP A 84 -20.00 19.55 -0.34
CA ASP A 84 -20.20 18.09 -0.24
C ASP A 84 -19.64 17.37 -1.47
N THR A 85 -19.84 17.91 -2.67
CA THR A 85 -19.29 17.34 -3.91
C THR A 85 -17.78 17.36 -3.91
N ILE A 86 -17.16 18.45 -3.46
CA ILE A 86 -15.70 18.55 -3.31
C ILE A 86 -15.19 17.46 -2.36
N THR A 87 -15.83 17.36 -1.19
CA THR A 87 -15.45 16.38 -0.16
C THR A 87 -15.54 14.96 -0.70
N ASP A 88 -16.64 14.62 -1.35
CA ASP A 88 -16.86 13.27 -1.89
C ASP A 88 -15.87 12.95 -3.00
N THR A 89 -15.54 13.92 -3.85
CA THR A 89 -14.56 13.76 -4.92
C THR A 89 -13.16 13.49 -4.37
N ILE A 90 -12.75 14.22 -3.34
CA ILE A 90 -11.48 14.01 -2.66
C ILE A 90 -11.42 12.62 -2.02
N LYS A 91 -12.49 12.21 -1.35
CA LYS A 91 -12.57 10.88 -0.73
C LYS A 91 -12.47 9.77 -1.77
N ALA A 92 -13.17 9.91 -2.89
CA ALA A 92 -13.12 8.94 -3.99
C ALA A 92 -11.71 8.82 -4.57
N ALA A 93 -11.02 9.94 -4.75
CA ALA A 93 -9.63 9.96 -5.19
C ALA A 93 -8.72 9.25 -4.18
N GLY A 94 -8.93 9.50 -2.90
CA GLY A 94 -8.17 8.88 -1.81
C GLY A 94 -8.29 7.36 -1.79
N VAL A 95 -9.50 6.83 -1.99
CA VAL A 95 -9.73 5.38 -2.08
C VAL A 95 -8.96 4.77 -3.25
N LYS A 96 -9.01 5.40 -4.40
CA LYS A 96 -8.27 4.92 -5.58
C LYS A 96 -6.76 4.99 -5.39
N ALA A 97 -6.27 6.05 -4.77
CA ALA A 97 -4.85 6.18 -4.46
C ALA A 97 -4.38 5.06 -3.53
N GLN A 98 -5.17 4.74 -2.51
CA GLN A 98 -4.90 3.66 -1.59
C GLN A 98 -4.83 2.31 -2.30
N GLU A 99 -5.77 2.04 -3.22
CA GLU A 99 -5.74 0.82 -4.02
C GLU A 99 -4.50 0.73 -4.89
N GLN A 100 -4.08 1.82 -5.50
CA GLN A 100 -2.86 1.84 -6.32
C GLN A 100 -1.61 1.59 -5.48
N VAL A 101 -1.54 2.13 -4.26
CA VAL A 101 -0.45 1.86 -3.33
C VAL A 101 -0.40 0.37 -2.98
N LEU A 102 -1.55 -0.25 -2.70
CA LEU A 102 -1.63 -1.69 -2.42
C LEU A 102 -1.14 -2.52 -3.61
N GLU A 103 -1.53 -2.15 -4.82
CA GLU A 103 -1.08 -2.83 -6.04
C GLU A 103 0.45 -2.78 -6.21
N VAL A 104 1.07 -1.67 -5.84
CA VAL A 104 2.53 -1.53 -5.91
C VAL A 104 3.22 -2.58 -5.03
N PHE A 105 2.68 -2.87 -3.85
CA PHE A 105 3.29 -3.80 -2.91
C PHE A 105 2.85 -5.27 -3.08
N GLU A 106 1.88 -5.56 -3.94
CA GLU A 106 1.41 -6.94 -4.18
C GLU A 106 2.52 -7.95 -4.46
N PRO A 107 3.58 -7.62 -5.23
CA PRO A 107 4.65 -8.58 -5.46
C PRO A 107 5.40 -9.04 -4.22
N LEU A 108 5.41 -8.25 -3.15
CA LEU A 108 6.11 -8.58 -1.90
C LEU A 108 5.16 -9.10 -0.82
N VAL A 109 3.92 -8.61 -0.80
CA VAL A 109 2.98 -8.87 0.29
C VAL A 109 1.62 -9.20 -0.31
N PRO A 110 1.00 -10.33 0.07
CA PRO A 110 -0.35 -10.64 -0.36
C PRO A 110 -1.32 -9.51 0.00
N ARG A 111 -2.15 -9.12 -0.95
CA ARG A 111 -3.11 -8.02 -0.78
C ARG A 111 -4.02 -8.20 0.44
N GLU A 112 -4.49 -9.43 0.64
CA GLU A 112 -5.34 -9.78 1.77
C GLU A 112 -4.69 -9.48 3.11
N GLU A 113 -3.41 -9.80 3.23
CA GLU A 113 -2.64 -9.55 4.43
C GLU A 113 -2.45 -8.04 4.69
N MET A 114 -2.21 -7.27 3.65
CA MET A 114 -2.13 -5.81 3.75
C MET A 114 -3.45 -5.20 4.20
N GLN A 115 -4.57 -5.68 3.68
CA GLN A 115 -5.90 -5.18 4.03
C GLN A 115 -6.27 -5.46 5.48
N LEU A 116 -5.88 -6.62 6.01
CA LEU A 116 -6.14 -7.00 7.41
C LEU A 116 -5.42 -6.10 8.41
N HIS A 117 -4.27 -5.57 8.04
CA HIS A 117 -3.44 -4.76 8.94
C HIS A 117 -3.49 -3.27 8.62
N MET A 118 -4.36 -2.88 7.71
CA MET A 118 -4.32 -1.53 7.18
C MET A 118 -5.21 -0.56 7.95
N ASP A 119 -4.55 0.30 8.73
CA ASP A 119 -5.15 1.50 9.29
C ASP A 119 -4.82 2.72 8.39
N GLY A 120 -4.80 2.52 7.07
CA GLY A 120 -4.39 3.53 6.12
C GLY A 120 -2.88 3.74 6.02
N ASN A 121 -2.08 2.93 6.70
CA ASN A 121 -0.63 3.07 6.74
C ASN A 121 0.08 1.81 6.24
N VAL A 122 0.27 1.73 4.93
CA VAL A 122 0.98 0.62 4.28
C VAL A 122 2.45 0.59 4.68
N GLU A 123 3.07 1.73 4.89
CA GLU A 123 4.47 1.81 5.34
C GLU A 123 4.64 1.18 6.71
N GLY A 124 3.71 1.41 7.64
CA GLY A 124 3.73 0.79 8.95
C GLY A 124 3.56 -0.73 8.91
N VAL A 125 2.74 -1.24 7.99
CA VAL A 125 2.60 -2.68 7.77
C VAL A 125 3.91 -3.27 7.28
N LEU A 126 4.55 -2.61 6.31
CA LEU A 126 5.82 -3.05 5.75
C LEU A 126 6.92 -3.05 6.81
N GLU A 127 6.99 -2.02 7.66
CA GLU A 127 7.94 -1.95 8.77
C GLU A 127 7.73 -3.10 9.76
N ARG A 128 6.48 -3.38 10.13
CA ARG A 128 6.16 -4.50 11.03
C ARG A 128 6.59 -5.84 10.45
N MET A 129 6.36 -6.04 9.16
CA MET A 129 6.78 -7.26 8.47
C MET A 129 8.30 -7.40 8.44
N THR A 130 9.00 -6.32 8.17
CA THR A 130 10.46 -6.28 8.20
C THR A 130 10.98 -6.61 9.59
N ASP A 131 10.40 -6.03 10.63
CA ASP A 131 10.76 -6.28 12.02
C ASP A 131 10.52 -7.75 12.41
N GLN A 132 9.44 -8.34 11.97
CA GLN A 132 9.16 -9.76 12.18
C GLN A 132 10.21 -10.64 11.51
N MET A 133 10.60 -10.31 10.30
CA MET A 133 11.64 -11.05 9.56
C MET A 133 13.01 -10.94 10.22
N LEU A 134 13.29 -9.81 10.85
CA LEU A 134 14.54 -9.57 11.58
C LEU A 134 14.50 -10.06 13.03
N GLY A 135 13.40 -10.65 13.49
CA GLY A 135 13.24 -11.14 14.84
C GLY A 135 13.03 -10.05 15.89
N LYS A 136 12.69 -8.86 15.49
CA LYS A 136 12.34 -7.76 16.38
C LYS A 136 10.82 -7.81 16.61
N GLY A 137 10.45 -8.38 17.71
CA GLY A 137 9.06 -8.56 18.08
C GLY A 137 8.30 -7.29 18.34
#